data_4e2c79c3379894bc9de2858c595a2314
#
_entry.id   4e2c79c3379894bc9de2858c595a2314
#
_cell.length_a   1.000
_cell.length_b   1.000
_cell.length_c   1.000
_cell.angle_alpha   90.00
_cell.angle_beta   90.00
_cell.angle_gamma   90.00
#
_symmetry.space_group_name_H-M   'P 1'
#
loop_
_entity.id
_entity.type
_entity.pdbx_description
1 polymer ?
#
loop_
_entity_poly.entity_id
_entity_poly.type
_entity_poly.pdbx_seq_one_letter_code
_entity_poly.pdbx_strand_id
1 'polypeptide(L)' 'MSNITINVEFLAGTDVEDAVHEAREKARSWDVAYVCFNFNGVKCSIGPKADVLNAKEQIMQVMRNDKMKFVVCNS' A
#
# COMPACT_ATOMS: atom_id res chain seq x y z
N MET A 1 14.16 -10.77 -8.05
CA MET A 1 13.00 -9.91 -7.73
C MET A 1 12.67 -9.05 -8.93
N SER A 2 11.41 -8.96 -9.27
CA SER A 2 10.94 -8.13 -10.38
C SER A 2 10.89 -6.66 -9.97
N ASN A 3 11.15 -5.76 -10.91
CA ASN A 3 10.97 -4.32 -10.70
C ASN A 3 9.59 -3.83 -11.16
N ILE A 4 8.68 -4.76 -11.40
CA ILE A 4 7.34 -4.43 -11.87
C ILE A 4 6.50 -3.89 -10.72
N THR A 5 5.73 -2.86 -11.02
CA THR A 5 4.73 -2.29 -10.12
C THR A 5 3.35 -2.55 -10.70
N ILE A 6 2.45 -3.06 -9.86
CA ILE A 6 1.09 -3.37 -10.29
C ILE A 6 0.11 -2.51 -9.51
N ASN A 7 -0.85 -1.93 -10.23
CA ASN A 7 -1.92 -1.14 -9.61
C ASN A 7 -3.15 -2.01 -9.40
N VAL A 8 -3.74 -1.93 -8.22
CA VAL A 8 -4.97 -2.68 -7.89
C VAL A 8 -6.01 -1.72 -7.34
N GLU A 9 -7.27 -2.13 -7.40
CA GLU A 9 -8.36 -1.39 -6.82
C GLU A 9 -9.03 -2.24 -5.74
N PHE A 10 -9.41 -1.59 -4.64
CA PHE A 10 -10.15 -2.25 -3.57
C PHE A 10 -11.58 -1.74 -3.55
N LEU A 11 -12.49 -2.60 -3.11
CA LEU A 11 -13.88 -2.23 -2.97
C LEU A 11 -14.06 -1.16 -1.90
N ALA A 12 -15.08 -0.33 -2.08
CA ALA A 12 -15.43 0.68 -1.09
C ALA A 12 -15.70 -0.01 0.26
N GLY A 13 -15.22 0.60 1.33
CA GLY A 13 -15.38 0.05 2.67
C GLY A 13 -14.24 -0.86 3.13
N THR A 14 -13.26 -1.12 2.28
CA THR A 14 -12.07 -1.88 2.70
C THR A 14 -11.28 -1.08 3.74
N ASP A 15 -10.95 -1.74 4.86
CA ASP A 15 -10.13 -1.15 5.89
C ASP A 15 -8.70 -0.95 5.39
N VAL A 16 -8.03 0.10 5.85
CA VAL A 16 -6.66 0.39 5.43
C VAL A 16 -5.70 -0.76 5.80
N GLU A 17 -5.87 -1.35 6.98
CA GLU A 17 -5.04 -2.47 7.40
C GLU A 17 -5.23 -3.67 6.49
N ASP A 18 -6.47 -3.99 6.15
CA ASP A 18 -6.77 -5.09 5.24
C ASP A 18 -6.24 -4.81 3.84
N ALA A 19 -6.34 -3.58 3.37
CA ALA A 19 -5.83 -3.20 2.06
C ALA A 19 -4.32 -3.36 1.99
N VAL A 20 -3.59 -2.91 3.02
CA VAL A 20 -2.14 -3.04 3.08
C VAL A 20 -1.73 -4.50 3.13
N HIS A 21 -2.41 -5.29 3.98
CA HIS A 21 -2.11 -6.72 4.10
C HIS A 21 -2.32 -7.43 2.77
N GLU A 22 -3.42 -7.17 2.11
CA GLU A 22 -3.72 -7.79 0.82
C GLU A 22 -2.72 -7.37 -0.26
N ALA A 23 -2.36 -6.09 -0.29
CA ALA A 23 -1.36 -5.59 -1.23
C ALA A 23 0.00 -6.28 -1.02
N ARG A 24 0.40 -6.44 0.25
CA ARG A 24 1.64 -7.13 0.59
C ARG A 24 1.61 -8.59 0.12
N GLU A 25 0.50 -9.28 0.37
CA GLU A 25 0.37 -10.68 -0.05
C GLU A 25 0.39 -10.82 -1.57
N LYS A 26 -0.24 -9.89 -2.29
CA LYS A 26 -0.21 -9.89 -3.75
C LYS A 26 1.19 -9.61 -4.28
N ALA A 27 1.91 -8.68 -3.68
CA ALA A 27 3.28 -8.37 -4.07
C ALA A 27 4.19 -9.59 -3.91
N ARG A 28 3.99 -10.33 -2.82
CA ARG A 28 4.74 -11.55 -2.54
C ARG A 28 4.37 -12.67 -3.51
N SER A 29 3.08 -12.84 -3.76
CA SER A 29 2.57 -13.89 -4.64
C SER A 29 2.95 -13.68 -6.10
N TRP A 30 2.95 -12.42 -6.55
CA TRP A 30 3.26 -12.09 -7.93
C TRP A 30 4.73 -11.77 -8.17
N ASP A 31 5.54 -11.78 -7.12
CA ASP A 31 6.97 -11.46 -7.18
C ASP A 31 7.22 -10.13 -7.87
N VAL A 32 6.46 -9.11 -7.49
CA VAL A 32 6.61 -7.75 -8.00
C VAL A 32 7.23 -6.86 -6.95
N ALA A 33 7.81 -5.72 -7.38
CA ALA A 33 8.46 -4.79 -6.45
C ALA A 33 7.45 -4.10 -5.55
N TYR A 34 6.31 -3.69 -6.12
CA TYR A 34 5.28 -2.99 -5.38
C TYR A 34 3.91 -3.31 -5.93
N VAL A 35 2.93 -3.35 -5.03
CA VAL A 35 1.52 -3.30 -5.39
C VAL A 35 0.99 -1.95 -4.95
N CYS A 36 0.44 -1.19 -5.87
CA CYS A 36 -0.04 0.16 -5.61
C CYS A 36 -1.56 0.20 -5.59
N PHE A 37 -2.09 1.01 -4.69
CA PHE A 37 -3.53 1.25 -4.64
C PHE A 37 -3.77 2.66 -4.15
N ASN A 38 -5.00 3.14 -4.35
CA ASN A 38 -5.41 4.46 -3.92
C ASN A 38 -6.37 4.31 -2.76
N PHE A 39 -6.07 4.96 -1.64
CA PHE A 39 -6.90 4.91 -0.45
C PHE A 39 -7.23 6.33 -0.01
N ASN A 40 -8.49 6.74 -0.20
CA ASN A 40 -8.96 8.09 0.14
C ASN A 40 -8.07 9.19 -0.45
N GLY A 41 -7.63 9.00 -1.70
CA GLY A 41 -6.78 9.97 -2.39
C GLY A 41 -5.29 9.84 -2.09
N VAL A 42 -4.91 8.88 -1.23
CA VAL A 42 -3.50 8.62 -0.93
C VAL A 42 -3.01 7.48 -1.80
N LYS A 43 -1.95 7.71 -2.55
CA LYS A 43 -1.35 6.66 -3.37
C LYS A 43 -0.41 5.84 -2.52
N CYS A 44 -0.72 4.56 -2.35
CA CYS A 44 0.05 3.65 -1.50
C CYS A 44 0.80 2.64 -2.36
N SER A 45 2.09 2.47 -2.08
CA SER A 45 2.94 1.49 -2.77
C SER A 45 3.51 0.54 -1.72
N ILE A 46 3.08 -0.71 -1.76
CA ILE A 46 3.39 -1.70 -0.73
C ILE A 46 4.23 -2.81 -1.34
N GLY A 47 5.42 -3.02 -0.78
CA GLY A 47 6.30 -4.10 -1.20
C GLY A 47 6.03 -5.40 -0.46
N PRO A 48 6.64 -6.51 -0.90
CA PRO A 48 6.39 -7.83 -0.30
C PRO A 48 6.95 -7.98 1.11
N LYS A 49 7.85 -7.10 1.52
CA LYS A 49 8.44 -7.11 2.86
C LYS A 49 7.91 -6.00 3.76
N ALA A 50 6.87 -5.32 3.34
CA ALA A 50 6.31 -4.21 4.10
C ALA A 50 5.74 -4.67 5.43
N ASP A 51 5.95 -3.84 6.46
CA ASP A 51 5.31 -4.04 7.76
C ASP A 51 3.91 -3.43 7.70
N VAL A 52 2.90 -4.26 7.87
CA VAL A 52 1.50 -3.84 7.74
C VAL A 52 1.15 -2.73 8.74
N LEU A 53 1.56 -2.86 9.99
CA LEU A 53 1.25 -1.86 11.00
C LEU A 53 1.95 -0.53 10.72
N ASN A 54 3.21 -0.59 10.30
CA ASN A 54 3.96 0.61 9.96
C ASN A 54 3.36 1.31 8.74
N ALA A 55 3.00 0.54 7.72
CA ALA A 55 2.37 1.10 6.52
C ALA A 55 1.02 1.74 6.87
N LYS A 56 0.23 1.09 7.73
CA LYS A 56 -1.04 1.63 8.19
C LYS A 56 -0.84 2.98 8.88
N GLU A 57 0.14 3.08 9.78
CA GLU A 57 0.43 4.33 10.47
C GLU A 57 0.82 5.43 9.49
N GLN A 58 1.68 5.12 8.54
CA GLN A 58 2.11 6.10 7.55
C GLN A 58 0.94 6.60 6.71
N ILE A 59 0.06 5.69 6.29
CA ILE A 59 -1.11 6.07 5.50
C ILE A 59 -2.02 6.98 6.33
N MET A 60 -2.25 6.66 7.59
CA MET A 60 -3.10 7.46 8.44
C MET A 60 -2.52 8.85 8.69
N GLN A 61 -1.20 8.95 8.83
CA GLN A 61 -0.53 10.25 8.98
C GLN A 61 -0.66 11.08 7.72
N VAL A 62 -0.49 10.47 6.55
CA VAL A 62 -0.62 11.17 5.28
C VAL A 62 -2.06 11.63 5.05
N MET A 63 -3.03 10.84 5.47
CA MET A 63 -4.44 11.23 5.37
C MET A 63 -4.77 12.46 6.21
N ARG A 64 -4.04 12.67 7.29
CA ARG A 64 -4.21 13.86 8.14
C ARG A 64 -3.45 15.07 7.62
N ASN A 65 -2.51 14.86 6.71
CA ASN A 65 -1.63 15.89 6.19
C ASN A 65 -1.93 16.14 4.71
N ASP A 66 -2.58 17.24 4.41
CA ASP A 66 -3.01 17.56 3.05
C ASP A 66 -1.87 17.77 2.06
N LYS A 67 -0.65 17.91 2.56
CA LYS A 67 0.51 18.20 1.70
C LYS A 67 1.12 16.93 1.10
N MET A 68 0.89 15.76 1.71
CA MET A 68 1.45 14.50 1.23
C MET A 68 0.35 13.60 0.72
N LYS A 69 0.56 13.00 -0.45
CA LYS A 69 -0.41 12.12 -1.08
C LYS A 69 0.17 10.75 -1.45
N PHE A 70 1.38 10.45 -0.95
CA PHE A 70 2.08 9.22 -1.29
C PHE A 70 2.56 8.51 -0.05
N VAL A 71 2.48 7.18 -0.07
CA VAL A 71 3.11 6.32 0.94
C VAL A 71 3.82 5.20 0.20
N VAL A 72 5.09 4.99 0.53
CA VAL A 72 5.88 3.87 0.00
C VAL A 72 6.41 3.09 1.18
N CYS A 73 6.12 1.80 1.23
CA CYS A 73 6.57 0.96 2.32
C CYS A 73 7.06 -0.39 1.79
N ASN A 74 8.31 -0.72 2.09
CA ASN A 74 8.92 -1.97 1.62
C ASN A 74 10.01 -2.44 2.60
N SER A 75 9.66 -2.61 3.83
CA SER A 75 10.65 -3.18 4.77
C SER A 75 10.02 -3.55 6.09
#